data_d437a60f59692a42f523e4a8d01026c5
#
_entry.id   d437a60f59692a42f523e4a8d01026c5
#
_cell.length_a   1.000
_cell.length_b   1.000
_cell.length_c   1.000
_cell.angle_alpha   90.00
_cell.angle_beta   90.00
_cell.angle_gamma   90.00
#
_symmetry.space_group_name_H-M   'P 1'
#
loop_
_entity.id
_entity.type
_entity.pdbx_description
1 polymer ?
#
loop_
_entity_poly.entity_id
_entity_poly.type
_entity_poly.pdbx_seq_one_letter_code
_entity_poly.pdbx_strand_id
1 'polypeptide(L)'
;MILRVGIVGTGYAAKKRAEAVVSGVPSSPSGAVRSHLVAIAGQPDRAKALAQSHGAEAIDSWQRLVNDARIDLVVVATVNADHGKVVQAALAANCHVVVEYPLAIDVGQALSLAQLATKRQRLLHVEHIELLGGLHQAVQQHLSAIGKPLQAHYTTLAPTSPAPQKWSYRHDLNGFPLVSALSRVSRLVDLFGTVDSVTCQSQFDPSTPPYYKACRCDAKLQFTSGVSAKLVYGKGDRPWSRTRRLEITGTQGQLTFDQDRGQLTTQQANRPISVMPRSGLFLKDTRQVIDHLLTGTPLYRPLDHSLYTLRVADALRQSSATGQPQALSPTQTTPP
;
A
#
# COMPACT_ATOMS: atom_id res chain seq x y z
N MET A 1 -28.46 -2.38 -5.10
CA MET A 1 -27.52 -3.36 -5.71
C MET A 1 -26.60 -3.87 -4.61
N ILE A 2 -26.34 -5.17 -4.55
CA ILE A 2 -25.37 -5.79 -3.63
C ILE A 2 -24.15 -6.19 -4.46
N LEU A 3 -22.97 -5.69 -4.09
CA LEU A 3 -21.72 -6.06 -4.75
C LEU A 3 -21.31 -7.48 -4.38
N ARG A 4 -21.06 -8.33 -5.38
CA ARG A 4 -20.64 -9.72 -5.24
C ARG A 4 -19.13 -9.76 -5.34
N VAL A 5 -18.46 -10.17 -4.26
CA VAL A 5 -17.00 -10.05 -4.10
C VAL A 5 -16.33 -11.42 -4.17
N GLY A 6 -15.27 -11.54 -4.97
CA GLY A 6 -14.34 -12.65 -4.94
C GLY A 6 -12.98 -12.22 -4.40
N ILE A 7 -12.30 -13.07 -3.64
CA ILE A 7 -10.97 -12.79 -3.07
C ILE A 7 -9.95 -13.77 -3.63
N VAL A 8 -8.87 -13.25 -4.22
CA VAL A 8 -7.71 -14.05 -4.65
C VAL A 8 -6.57 -13.82 -3.67
N GLY A 9 -6.30 -14.82 -2.84
CA GLY A 9 -5.32 -14.80 -1.77
C GLY A 9 -5.87 -15.40 -0.47
N THR A 10 -4.97 -15.85 0.41
CA THR A 10 -5.32 -16.48 1.69
C THR A 10 -4.42 -16.02 2.84
N GLY A 11 -3.68 -14.93 2.61
CA GLY A 11 -2.80 -14.30 3.58
C GLY A 11 -3.53 -13.40 4.58
N TYR A 12 -2.75 -12.64 5.33
CA TYR A 12 -3.28 -11.69 6.33
C TYR A 12 -4.22 -10.65 5.71
N ALA A 13 -3.82 -10.04 4.59
CA ALA A 13 -4.66 -9.04 3.91
C ALA A 13 -5.98 -9.65 3.42
N ALA A 14 -5.93 -10.83 2.78
CA ALA A 14 -7.13 -11.54 2.33
C ALA A 14 -8.11 -11.84 3.48
N LYS A 15 -7.61 -12.26 4.65
CA LYS A 15 -8.45 -12.48 5.85
C LYS A 15 -9.12 -11.18 6.29
N LYS A 16 -8.36 -10.08 6.38
CA LYS A 16 -8.91 -8.77 6.77
C LYS A 16 -9.89 -8.21 5.75
N ARG A 17 -9.70 -8.48 4.46
CA ARG A 17 -10.65 -8.13 3.39
C ARG A 17 -11.93 -8.97 3.49
N ALA A 18 -11.83 -10.27 3.75
CA ALA A 18 -13.00 -11.13 3.97
C ALA A 18 -13.83 -10.63 5.16
N GLU A 19 -13.18 -10.37 6.31
CA GLU A 19 -13.83 -9.77 7.48
C GLU A 19 -14.54 -8.45 7.12
N ALA A 20 -13.88 -7.57 6.36
CA ALA A 20 -14.41 -6.27 5.98
C ALA A 20 -15.61 -6.36 5.03
N VAL A 21 -15.59 -7.30 4.08
CA VAL A 21 -16.72 -7.54 3.14
C VAL A 21 -17.93 -8.10 3.86
N VAL A 22 -17.72 -9.09 4.77
CA VAL A 22 -18.82 -9.78 5.46
C VAL A 22 -19.38 -8.95 6.61
N SER A 23 -18.59 -8.09 7.26
CA SER A 23 -19.07 -7.25 8.37
C SER A 23 -20.20 -6.28 7.95
N GLY A 24 -20.64 -6.42 6.71
CA GLY A 24 -21.77 -5.72 6.11
C GLY A 24 -21.77 -4.26 6.56
N VAL A 25 -21.18 -3.40 5.78
CA VAL A 25 -21.04 -2.00 6.17
C VAL A 25 -22.42 -1.38 6.35
N PRO A 26 -22.91 -1.11 7.58
CA PRO A 26 -24.06 -0.26 7.76
C PRO A 26 -23.59 1.18 7.49
N SER A 27 -23.61 1.61 6.24
CA SER A 27 -23.43 3.02 5.88
C SER A 27 -24.73 3.61 5.35
N SER A 28 -25.81 2.86 5.44
CA SER A 28 -27.16 3.37 5.19
C SER A 28 -27.90 3.43 6.52
N PRO A 29 -28.70 4.47 6.76
CA PRO A 29 -29.66 4.49 7.87
C PRO A 29 -30.59 3.27 7.88
N SER A 30 -30.74 2.56 6.75
CA SER A 30 -31.56 1.36 6.59
C SER A 30 -30.89 0.06 7.02
N GLY A 31 -29.58 0.04 7.39
CA GLY A 31 -28.88 -1.18 7.78
C GLY A 31 -28.70 -2.23 6.66
N ALA A 32 -28.90 -1.86 5.39
CA ALA A 32 -28.89 -2.81 4.28
C ALA A 32 -27.46 -3.34 3.99
N VAL A 33 -27.35 -4.67 3.81
CA VAL A 33 -26.13 -5.34 3.35
C VAL A 33 -25.78 -4.85 1.94
N ARG A 34 -24.54 -4.34 1.74
CA ARG A 34 -24.10 -3.73 0.48
C ARG A 34 -23.11 -4.58 -0.30
N SER A 35 -22.52 -5.60 0.34
CA SER A 35 -21.58 -6.52 -0.27
C SER A 35 -21.79 -7.94 0.21
N HIS A 36 -21.48 -8.91 -0.66
CA HIS A 36 -21.54 -10.34 -0.36
C HIS A 36 -20.27 -11.02 -0.82
N LEU A 37 -19.62 -11.76 0.07
CA LEU A 37 -18.45 -12.56 -0.26
C LEU A 37 -18.89 -13.87 -0.91
N VAL A 38 -18.66 -13.99 -2.22
CA VAL A 38 -19.09 -15.15 -3.03
C VAL A 38 -18.08 -16.28 -2.95
N ALA A 39 -16.79 -15.95 -3.21
CA ALA A 39 -15.77 -16.98 -3.37
C ALA A 39 -14.37 -16.53 -2.93
N ILE A 40 -13.54 -17.49 -2.57
CA ILE A 40 -12.13 -17.31 -2.24
C ILE A 40 -11.29 -18.32 -3.01
N ALA A 41 -10.22 -17.87 -3.66
CA ALA A 41 -9.22 -18.71 -4.31
C ALA A 41 -7.82 -18.46 -3.74
N GLY A 42 -6.99 -19.51 -3.67
CA GLY A 42 -5.62 -19.42 -3.19
C GLY A 42 -5.06 -20.77 -2.81
N GLN A 43 -4.21 -20.83 -1.80
CA GLN A 43 -3.69 -22.11 -1.31
C GLN A 43 -4.89 -22.96 -0.80
N PRO A 44 -5.07 -24.23 -1.28
CA PRO A 44 -6.32 -24.97 -1.14
C PRO A 44 -6.88 -25.07 0.28
N ASP A 45 -6.08 -25.55 1.24
CA ASP A 45 -6.53 -25.74 2.62
C ASP A 45 -6.89 -24.41 3.29
N ARG A 46 -6.09 -23.36 3.04
CA ARG A 46 -6.34 -22.02 3.58
C ARG A 46 -7.55 -21.37 2.93
N ALA A 47 -7.75 -21.56 1.62
CA ALA A 47 -8.92 -21.06 0.91
C ALA A 47 -10.19 -21.72 1.44
N LYS A 48 -10.18 -23.04 1.62
CA LYS A 48 -11.31 -23.79 2.20
C LYS A 48 -11.65 -23.32 3.61
N ALA A 49 -10.65 -23.21 4.48
CA ALA A 49 -10.87 -22.74 5.86
C ALA A 49 -11.39 -21.31 5.92
N LEU A 50 -10.82 -20.40 5.09
CA LEU A 50 -11.25 -18.99 5.07
C LEU A 50 -12.65 -18.84 4.47
N ALA A 51 -12.98 -19.56 3.40
CA ALA A 51 -14.29 -19.56 2.78
C ALA A 51 -15.36 -20.07 3.76
N GLN A 52 -15.10 -21.21 4.41
CA GLN A 52 -16.01 -21.79 5.41
C GLN A 52 -16.29 -20.83 6.57
N SER A 53 -15.26 -20.11 7.07
CA SER A 53 -15.43 -19.18 8.20
C SER A 53 -16.24 -17.94 7.85
N HIS A 54 -16.50 -17.67 6.56
CA HIS A 54 -17.22 -16.49 6.08
C HIS A 54 -18.45 -16.83 5.20
N GLY A 55 -18.86 -18.09 5.13
CA GLY A 55 -20.01 -18.53 4.34
C GLY A 55 -19.82 -18.37 2.83
N ALA A 56 -18.58 -18.46 2.34
CA ALA A 56 -18.22 -18.32 0.93
C ALA A 56 -17.82 -19.65 0.31
N GLU A 57 -17.70 -19.70 -1.01
CA GLU A 57 -17.23 -20.86 -1.76
C GLU A 57 -15.70 -20.85 -1.87
N ALA A 58 -15.04 -22.00 -1.68
CA ALA A 58 -13.63 -22.16 -2.01
C ALA A 58 -13.47 -22.61 -3.47
N ILE A 59 -12.84 -21.78 -4.29
CA ILE A 59 -12.56 -22.11 -5.70
C ILE A 59 -11.10 -22.55 -5.85
N ASP A 60 -10.87 -23.62 -6.60
CA ASP A 60 -9.57 -24.28 -6.74
C ASP A 60 -8.51 -23.47 -7.50
N SER A 61 -8.93 -22.50 -8.33
CA SER A 61 -8.00 -21.61 -9.03
C SER A 61 -8.51 -20.17 -9.13
N TRP A 62 -7.58 -19.24 -9.07
CA TRP A 62 -7.93 -17.83 -9.26
C TRP A 62 -8.45 -17.53 -10.68
N GLN A 63 -8.03 -18.31 -11.68
CA GLN A 63 -8.52 -18.18 -13.06
C GLN A 63 -10.01 -18.51 -13.16
N ARG A 64 -10.47 -19.52 -12.45
CA ARG A 64 -11.91 -19.83 -12.36
C ARG A 64 -12.66 -18.75 -11.63
N LEU A 65 -12.10 -18.24 -10.50
CA LEU A 65 -12.74 -17.19 -9.72
C LEU A 65 -12.95 -15.92 -10.54
N VAL A 66 -11.94 -15.41 -11.23
CA VAL A 66 -12.07 -14.15 -12.00
C VAL A 66 -13.02 -14.26 -13.20
N ASN A 67 -13.28 -15.48 -13.71
CA ASN A 67 -14.24 -15.75 -14.78
C ASN A 67 -15.63 -16.17 -14.27
N ASP A 68 -15.86 -16.17 -12.97
CA ASP A 68 -17.18 -16.50 -12.40
C ASP A 68 -18.13 -15.30 -12.61
N ALA A 69 -19.17 -15.51 -13.42
CA ALA A 69 -20.17 -14.48 -13.72
C ALA A 69 -20.94 -13.95 -12.50
N ARG A 70 -20.81 -14.62 -11.35
CA ARG A 70 -21.38 -14.14 -10.08
C ARG A 70 -20.56 -13.05 -9.41
N ILE A 71 -19.36 -12.69 -9.90
CA ILE A 71 -18.44 -11.75 -9.26
C ILE A 71 -18.42 -10.41 -9.97
N ASP A 72 -18.66 -9.34 -9.21
CA ASP A 72 -18.61 -7.96 -9.69
C ASP A 72 -17.27 -7.29 -9.34
N LEU A 73 -16.68 -7.68 -8.20
CA LEU A 73 -15.45 -7.10 -7.64
C LEU A 73 -14.48 -8.20 -7.23
N VAL A 74 -13.25 -8.14 -7.74
CA VAL A 74 -12.16 -9.03 -7.34
C VAL A 74 -11.20 -8.28 -6.42
N VAL A 75 -10.96 -8.83 -5.23
CA VAL A 75 -9.91 -8.38 -4.31
C VAL A 75 -8.67 -9.24 -4.51
N VAL A 76 -7.55 -8.62 -4.87
CA VAL A 76 -6.26 -9.29 -5.12
C VAL A 76 -5.33 -9.07 -3.93
N ALA A 77 -5.04 -10.14 -3.20
CA ALA A 77 -4.20 -10.16 -1.99
C ALA A 77 -3.24 -11.36 -1.98
N THR A 78 -2.56 -11.56 -3.10
CA THR A 78 -1.58 -12.64 -3.35
C THR A 78 -0.15 -12.22 -2.97
N VAL A 79 0.85 -12.89 -3.52
CA VAL A 79 2.24 -12.41 -3.51
C VAL A 79 2.41 -11.30 -4.56
N ASN A 80 3.31 -10.35 -4.33
CA ASN A 80 3.46 -9.16 -5.18
C ASN A 80 3.66 -9.48 -6.68
N ALA A 81 4.46 -10.53 -6.98
CA ALA A 81 4.74 -10.95 -8.35
C ALA A 81 3.49 -11.44 -9.11
N ASP A 82 2.45 -11.83 -8.39
CA ASP A 82 1.21 -12.35 -8.97
C ASP A 82 0.13 -11.27 -9.17
N HIS A 83 0.27 -10.10 -8.51
CA HIS A 83 -0.74 -9.05 -8.56
C HIS A 83 -1.10 -8.69 -9.99
N GLY A 84 -0.11 -8.29 -10.81
CA GLY A 84 -0.35 -7.81 -12.16
C GLY A 84 -1.13 -8.78 -13.05
N LYS A 85 -0.79 -10.08 -13.01
CA LYS A 85 -1.47 -11.08 -13.84
C LYS A 85 -2.92 -11.36 -13.40
N VAL A 86 -3.18 -11.35 -12.07
CA VAL A 86 -4.54 -11.55 -11.56
C VAL A 86 -5.40 -10.32 -11.85
N VAL A 87 -4.86 -9.10 -11.65
CA VAL A 87 -5.52 -7.84 -11.99
C VAL A 87 -5.88 -7.79 -13.48
N GLN A 88 -4.93 -8.16 -14.36
CA GLN A 88 -5.16 -8.19 -15.81
C GLN A 88 -6.33 -9.11 -16.19
N ALA A 89 -6.35 -10.31 -15.65
CA ALA A 89 -7.41 -11.28 -15.91
C ALA A 89 -8.77 -10.81 -15.39
N ALA A 90 -8.83 -10.25 -14.17
CA ALA A 90 -10.06 -9.75 -13.58
C ALA A 90 -10.64 -8.57 -14.39
N LEU A 91 -9.81 -7.61 -14.81
CA LEU A 91 -10.22 -6.50 -15.66
C LEU A 91 -10.68 -7.00 -17.05
N ALA A 92 -9.99 -7.99 -17.64
CA ALA A 92 -10.37 -8.61 -18.91
C ALA A 92 -11.73 -9.29 -18.82
N ALA A 93 -12.06 -9.90 -17.67
CA ALA A 93 -13.35 -10.49 -17.35
C ALA A 93 -14.42 -9.45 -16.92
N ASN A 94 -14.15 -8.15 -17.09
CA ASN A 94 -15.04 -7.04 -16.75
C ASN A 94 -15.38 -6.93 -15.24
N CYS A 95 -14.54 -7.42 -14.35
CA CYS A 95 -14.68 -7.17 -12.91
C CYS A 95 -14.04 -5.83 -12.52
N HIS A 96 -14.60 -5.16 -11.51
CA HIS A 96 -13.88 -4.15 -10.75
C HIS A 96 -12.77 -4.81 -9.93
N VAL A 97 -11.70 -4.08 -9.61
CA VAL A 97 -10.54 -4.64 -8.91
C VAL A 97 -10.10 -3.77 -7.76
N VAL A 98 -9.89 -4.38 -6.60
CA VAL A 98 -9.09 -3.87 -5.49
C VAL A 98 -7.84 -4.73 -5.39
N VAL A 99 -6.67 -4.11 -5.33
CA VAL A 99 -5.41 -4.83 -5.17
C VAL A 99 -4.59 -4.24 -4.03
N GLU A 100 -3.98 -5.12 -3.23
CA GLU A 100 -2.96 -4.71 -2.27
C GLU A 100 -1.75 -4.14 -3.00
N TYR A 101 -1.08 -3.11 -2.42
CA TYR A 101 0.14 -2.60 -3.06
C TYR A 101 1.30 -3.63 -3.04
N PRO A 102 2.21 -3.54 -4.03
CA PRO A 102 2.18 -2.74 -5.24
C PRO A 102 1.18 -3.31 -6.27
N LEU A 103 0.63 -2.47 -7.15
CA LEU A 103 -0.22 -2.93 -8.26
C LEU A 103 0.47 -4.01 -9.11
N ALA A 104 1.74 -3.81 -9.38
CA ALA A 104 2.66 -4.73 -10.03
C ALA A 104 4.08 -4.43 -9.54
N ILE A 105 5.03 -5.35 -9.73
CA ILE A 105 6.46 -5.10 -9.44
C ILE A 105 7.05 -4.19 -10.53
N ASP A 106 6.58 -4.32 -11.77
CA ASP A 106 7.02 -3.56 -12.94
C ASP A 106 6.09 -2.38 -13.23
N VAL A 107 6.68 -1.19 -13.45
CA VAL A 107 5.93 0.05 -13.73
C VAL A 107 5.22 -0.02 -15.07
N GLY A 108 5.84 -0.58 -16.10
CA GLY A 108 5.23 -0.74 -17.45
C GLY A 108 3.96 -1.59 -17.39
N GLN A 109 4.02 -2.70 -16.63
CA GLN A 109 2.85 -3.52 -16.37
C GLN A 109 1.76 -2.73 -15.63
N ALA A 110 2.11 -1.97 -14.59
CA ALA A 110 1.14 -1.16 -13.84
C ALA A 110 0.44 -0.12 -14.73
N LEU A 111 1.18 0.56 -15.62
CA LEU A 111 0.61 1.51 -16.59
C LEU A 111 -0.33 0.82 -17.59
N SER A 112 0.05 -0.35 -18.09
CA SER A 112 -0.80 -1.14 -19.00
C SER A 112 -2.11 -1.57 -18.34
N LEU A 113 -2.07 -1.93 -17.05
CA LEU A 113 -3.25 -2.29 -16.26
C LEU A 113 -4.18 -1.09 -16.04
N ALA A 114 -3.63 0.11 -15.80
CA ALA A 114 -4.42 1.33 -15.67
C ALA A 114 -5.15 1.66 -16.99
N GLN A 115 -4.46 1.55 -18.14
CA GLN A 115 -5.07 1.71 -19.47
C GLN A 115 -6.17 0.67 -19.71
N LEU A 116 -5.95 -0.59 -19.32
CA LEU A 116 -6.95 -1.64 -19.45
C LEU A 116 -8.19 -1.34 -18.59
N ALA A 117 -8.01 -0.88 -17.35
CA ALA A 117 -9.10 -0.50 -16.46
C ALA A 117 -9.96 0.62 -17.07
N THR A 118 -9.33 1.67 -17.63
CA THR A 118 -10.00 2.76 -18.33
C THR A 118 -10.76 2.24 -19.55
N LYS A 119 -10.11 1.44 -20.41
CA LYS A 119 -10.73 0.84 -21.61
C LYS A 119 -11.94 -0.02 -21.25
N ARG A 120 -11.90 -0.73 -20.13
CA ARG A 120 -13.00 -1.59 -19.66
C ARG A 120 -14.04 -0.85 -18.84
N GLN A 121 -13.82 0.43 -18.52
CA GLN A 121 -14.67 1.21 -17.62
C GLN A 121 -14.88 0.49 -16.29
N ARG A 122 -13.80 -0.05 -15.72
CA ARG A 122 -13.79 -0.75 -14.44
C ARG A 122 -12.91 -0.02 -13.43
N LEU A 123 -13.35 -0.01 -12.19
CA LEU A 123 -12.53 0.47 -11.10
C LEU A 123 -11.27 -0.42 -10.97
N LEU A 124 -10.11 0.22 -10.90
CA LEU A 124 -8.87 -0.36 -10.42
C LEU A 124 -8.40 0.49 -9.23
N HIS A 125 -8.58 -0.04 -8.03
CA HIS A 125 -8.15 0.60 -6.79
C HIS A 125 -6.95 -0.13 -6.20
N VAL A 126 -5.87 0.60 -5.96
CA VAL A 126 -4.70 0.12 -5.22
C VAL A 126 -4.80 0.64 -3.78
N GLU A 127 -4.76 -0.25 -2.80
CA GLU A 127 -4.87 0.15 -1.42
C GLU A 127 -3.66 0.95 -0.93
N HIS A 128 -3.91 1.94 -0.13
CA HIS A 128 -2.93 2.74 0.61
C HIS A 128 -3.46 3.00 2.03
N ILE A 129 -3.91 1.94 2.72
CA ILE A 129 -4.59 2.03 4.03
C ILE A 129 -3.80 2.80 5.09
N GLU A 130 -2.46 2.86 4.96
CA GLU A 130 -1.63 3.66 5.86
C GLU A 130 -1.93 5.17 5.79
N LEU A 131 -2.51 5.66 4.67
CA LEU A 131 -2.96 7.04 4.54
C LEU A 131 -4.28 7.30 5.29
N LEU A 132 -5.07 6.25 5.55
CA LEU A 132 -6.26 6.29 6.41
C LEU A 132 -5.93 6.12 7.90
N GLY A 133 -4.67 5.83 8.22
CA GLY A 133 -4.21 5.53 9.57
C GLY A 133 -3.95 6.78 10.40
N GLY A 134 -4.07 6.63 11.72
CA GLY A 134 -3.95 7.72 12.68
C GLY A 134 -2.63 8.49 12.60
N LEU A 135 -1.51 7.81 12.33
CA LEU A 135 -0.22 8.50 12.13
C LEU A 135 -0.28 9.49 10.97
N HIS A 136 -0.82 9.10 9.83
CA HIS A 136 -0.87 9.98 8.67
C HIS A 136 -1.83 11.15 8.90
N GLN A 137 -2.99 10.88 9.47
CA GLN A 137 -3.97 11.90 9.85
C GLN A 137 -3.41 12.89 10.87
N ALA A 138 -2.69 12.41 11.90
CA ALA A 138 -2.05 13.26 12.89
C ALA A 138 -0.97 14.17 12.27
N VAL A 139 -0.17 13.64 11.32
CA VAL A 139 0.78 14.47 10.58
C VAL A 139 0.05 15.57 9.80
N GLN A 140 -0.96 15.23 9.01
CA GLN A 140 -1.72 16.20 8.21
C GLN A 140 -2.35 17.29 9.07
N GLN A 141 -2.93 16.92 10.21
CA GLN A 141 -3.58 17.87 11.14
C GLN A 141 -2.60 18.86 11.79
N HIS A 142 -1.33 18.47 11.97
CA HIS A 142 -0.35 19.28 12.69
C HIS A 142 0.76 19.84 11.80
N LEU A 143 0.78 19.51 10.49
CA LEU A 143 1.86 19.88 9.60
C LEU A 143 2.02 21.42 9.48
N SER A 144 0.92 22.16 9.44
CA SER A 144 0.95 23.63 9.39
C SER A 144 1.54 24.28 10.64
N ALA A 145 1.48 23.63 11.79
CA ALA A 145 1.98 24.16 13.06
C ALA A 145 3.52 24.28 13.11
N ILE A 146 4.24 23.59 12.21
CA ILE A 146 5.71 23.69 12.12
C ILE A 146 6.17 24.66 11.02
N GLY A 147 5.26 25.45 10.42
CA GLY A 147 5.55 26.32 9.28
C GLY A 147 5.84 25.54 8.00
N LYS A 148 6.70 26.07 7.13
CA LYS A 148 7.07 25.41 5.87
C LYS A 148 7.95 24.18 6.18
N PRO A 149 7.57 22.95 5.78
CA PRO A 149 8.41 21.78 5.93
C PRO A 149 9.72 21.92 5.14
N LEU A 150 10.83 21.50 5.75
CA LEU A 150 12.18 21.56 5.18
C LEU A 150 12.79 20.18 5.03
N GLN A 151 12.67 19.36 6.07
CA GLN A 151 13.27 18.04 6.12
C GLN A 151 12.31 17.02 6.73
N ALA A 152 12.41 15.77 6.26
CA ALA A 152 11.72 14.64 6.87
C ALA A 152 12.68 13.44 7.02
N HIS A 153 12.60 12.75 8.15
CA HIS A 153 13.31 11.50 8.38
C HIS A 153 12.28 10.41 8.72
N TYR A 154 12.18 9.40 7.88
CA TYR A 154 11.25 8.29 8.08
C TYR A 154 12.01 6.97 8.17
N THR A 155 12.09 6.40 9.37
CA THR A 155 12.79 5.14 9.64
C THR A 155 11.79 4.05 10.00
N THR A 156 11.89 2.90 9.32
CA THR A 156 11.18 1.68 9.69
C THR A 156 12.16 0.51 9.69
N LEU A 157 12.43 -0.05 10.87
CA LEU A 157 13.23 -1.26 11.03
C LEU A 157 12.38 -2.34 11.69
N ALA A 158 12.26 -3.48 11.04
CA ALA A 158 11.46 -4.62 11.47
C ALA A 158 12.34 -5.87 11.64
N PRO A 159 13.08 -5.97 12.75
CA PRO A 159 13.91 -7.15 13.02
C PRO A 159 13.04 -8.40 13.19
N THR A 160 13.53 -9.51 12.68
CA THR A 160 12.91 -10.84 12.80
C THR A 160 14.02 -11.88 12.76
N SER A 161 14.26 -12.55 13.87
CA SER A 161 15.28 -13.57 13.99
C SER A 161 14.65 -14.88 14.49
N PRO A 162 14.92 -16.03 13.84
CA PRO A 162 15.54 -16.15 12.53
C PRO A 162 14.65 -15.60 11.41
N ALA A 163 15.27 -15.20 10.31
CA ALA A 163 14.53 -14.75 9.13
C ALA A 163 13.67 -15.89 8.55
N PRO A 164 12.37 -15.69 8.33
CA PRO A 164 11.51 -16.74 7.84
C PRO A 164 11.71 -17.01 6.34
N GLN A 165 11.68 -18.27 5.95
CA GLN A 165 11.67 -18.69 4.55
C GLN A 165 10.25 -18.55 3.96
N LYS A 166 9.89 -17.32 3.56
CA LYS A 166 8.59 -17.01 2.94
C LYS A 166 8.75 -16.04 1.78
N TRP A 167 7.73 -15.93 0.96
CA TRP A 167 7.74 -15.15 -0.28
C TRP A 167 8.26 -13.70 -0.10
N SER A 168 7.94 -13.06 1.01
CA SER A 168 8.37 -11.69 1.28
C SER A 168 9.88 -11.54 1.55
N TYR A 169 10.64 -12.65 1.62
CA TYR A 169 12.09 -12.70 1.70
C TYR A 169 12.72 -13.27 0.43
N ARG A 170 12.00 -13.20 -0.70
CA ARG A 170 12.49 -13.59 -2.03
C ARG A 170 12.43 -12.40 -2.97
N HIS A 171 13.50 -12.20 -3.76
CA HIS A 171 13.57 -11.09 -4.72
C HIS A 171 12.52 -11.21 -5.82
N ASP A 172 12.35 -12.42 -6.36
CA ASP A 172 11.45 -12.73 -7.47
C ASP A 172 9.96 -12.59 -7.12
N LEU A 173 9.57 -12.84 -5.88
CA LEU A 173 8.19 -12.78 -5.43
C LEU A 173 7.82 -11.46 -4.74
N ASN A 174 8.77 -10.85 -4.05
CA ASN A 174 8.54 -9.63 -3.26
C ASN A 174 8.89 -8.35 -4.04
N GLY A 175 9.85 -8.44 -4.97
CA GLY A 175 10.43 -7.27 -5.64
C GLY A 175 11.39 -6.48 -4.77
N PHE A 176 11.75 -5.28 -5.23
CA PHE A 176 12.61 -4.36 -4.51
C PHE A 176 11.98 -3.95 -3.16
N PRO A 177 12.77 -3.81 -2.07
CA PRO A 177 12.20 -3.58 -0.74
C PRO A 177 11.30 -2.35 -0.62
N LEU A 178 11.62 -1.24 -1.28
CA LEU A 178 10.78 -0.04 -1.23
C LEU A 178 9.56 -0.11 -2.17
N VAL A 179 9.55 -1.00 -3.16
CA VAL A 179 8.34 -1.35 -3.93
C VAL A 179 7.40 -2.20 -3.07
N SER A 180 7.93 -3.15 -2.32
CA SER A 180 7.13 -3.97 -1.40
C SER A 180 6.75 -3.26 -0.11
N ALA A 181 7.43 -2.17 0.24
CA ALA A 181 7.12 -1.30 1.36
C ALA A 181 6.56 0.06 0.89
N LEU A 182 5.82 0.06 -0.21
CA LEU A 182 5.36 1.23 -0.96
C LEU A 182 4.63 2.26 -0.09
N SER A 183 3.95 1.83 0.97
CA SER A 183 3.26 2.73 1.90
C SER A 183 4.16 3.79 2.55
N ARG A 184 5.49 3.55 2.63
CA ARG A 184 6.46 4.54 3.16
C ARG A 184 6.71 5.63 2.14
N VAL A 185 6.90 5.26 0.88
CA VAL A 185 7.05 6.20 -0.24
C VAL A 185 5.73 6.96 -0.44
N SER A 186 4.60 6.26 -0.47
CA SER A 186 3.26 6.84 -0.62
C SER A 186 2.97 7.93 0.43
N ARG A 187 3.34 7.70 1.71
CA ARG A 187 3.17 8.71 2.76
C ARG A 187 3.96 9.97 2.50
N LEU A 188 5.23 9.85 2.08
CA LEU A 188 6.07 11.01 1.79
C LEU A 188 5.58 11.78 0.57
N VAL A 189 5.18 11.07 -0.49
CA VAL A 189 4.59 11.65 -1.70
C VAL A 189 3.29 12.38 -1.37
N ASP A 190 2.44 11.79 -0.52
CA ASP A 190 1.18 12.41 -0.11
C ASP A 190 1.35 13.69 0.72
N LEU A 191 2.38 13.73 1.56
CA LEU A 191 2.66 14.87 2.43
C LEU A 191 3.39 16.01 1.71
N PHE A 192 4.29 15.69 0.77
CA PHE A 192 5.23 16.69 0.23
C PHE A 192 5.11 16.89 -1.28
N GLY A 193 4.29 16.08 -1.96
CA GLY A 193 3.97 16.23 -3.38
C GLY A 193 4.98 15.58 -4.31
N THR A 194 5.28 16.29 -5.40
CA THR A 194 6.12 15.79 -6.50
C THR A 194 7.59 15.67 -6.08
N VAL A 195 8.20 14.55 -6.44
CA VAL A 195 9.62 14.26 -6.25
C VAL A 195 10.40 14.72 -7.48
N ASP A 196 11.45 15.50 -7.28
CA ASP A 196 12.37 15.95 -8.32
C ASP A 196 13.45 14.90 -8.61
N SER A 197 14.08 14.37 -7.56
CA SER A 197 15.13 13.39 -7.70
C SER A 197 15.23 12.45 -6.49
N VAL A 198 15.82 11.28 -6.72
CA VAL A 198 16.04 10.28 -5.67
C VAL A 198 17.44 9.69 -5.72
N THR A 199 17.95 9.30 -4.55
CA THR A 199 19.09 8.39 -4.41
C THR A 199 18.73 7.26 -3.47
N CYS A 200 19.29 6.07 -3.72
CA CYS A 200 19.09 4.92 -2.86
C CYS A 200 20.33 4.02 -2.84
N GLN A 201 20.60 3.47 -1.66
CA GLN A 201 21.52 2.35 -1.49
C GLN A 201 20.78 1.21 -0.85
N SER A 202 20.93 0.00 -1.37
CA SER A 202 20.34 -1.20 -0.77
C SER A 202 21.39 -2.24 -0.43
N GLN A 203 21.18 -2.92 0.67
CA GLN A 203 22.01 -4.02 1.14
C GLN A 203 21.14 -5.22 1.44
N PHE A 204 21.64 -6.41 1.07
CA PHE A 204 20.98 -7.67 1.35
C PHE A 204 21.95 -8.62 2.02
N ASP A 205 21.51 -9.24 3.10
CA ASP A 205 22.24 -10.33 3.72
C ASP A 205 21.81 -11.65 3.09
N PRO A 206 22.75 -12.42 2.52
CA PRO A 206 22.43 -13.65 1.84
C PRO A 206 21.86 -14.71 2.80
N SER A 207 21.06 -15.61 2.25
CA SER A 207 20.59 -16.83 2.88
C SER A 207 20.66 -17.96 1.86
N THR A 208 20.10 -19.13 2.18
CA THR A 208 19.92 -20.20 1.20
C THR A 208 19.03 -19.72 0.05
N PRO A 209 19.54 -19.68 -1.19
CA PRO A 209 18.74 -19.24 -2.34
C PRO A 209 17.39 -20.02 -2.40
N PRO A 210 16.30 -19.37 -2.80
CA PRO A 210 16.19 -17.99 -3.34
C PRO A 210 15.95 -16.91 -2.27
N TYR A 211 16.19 -17.16 -1.01
CA TYR A 211 15.87 -16.26 0.10
C TYR A 211 17.05 -15.34 0.48
N TYR A 212 16.75 -14.21 1.10
CA TYR A 212 17.71 -13.39 1.84
C TYR A 212 17.32 -13.34 3.33
N LYS A 213 18.31 -13.12 4.22
CA LYS A 213 18.09 -13.05 5.68
C LYS A 213 17.57 -11.68 6.10
N ALA A 214 18.15 -10.64 5.53
CA ALA A 214 17.77 -9.27 5.83
C ALA A 214 17.97 -8.39 4.59
N CYS A 215 17.23 -7.27 4.57
CA CYS A 215 17.48 -6.20 3.62
C CYS A 215 17.42 -4.85 4.33
N ARG A 216 18.19 -3.87 3.80
CA ARG A 216 18.15 -2.47 4.20
C ARG A 216 18.20 -1.58 2.97
N CYS A 217 17.37 -0.55 2.94
CA CYS A 217 17.41 0.54 1.98
C CYS A 217 17.58 1.85 2.73
N ASP A 218 18.58 2.63 2.32
CA ASP A 218 18.80 4.01 2.73
C ASP A 218 18.56 4.90 1.51
N ALA A 219 17.48 5.66 1.52
CA ALA A 219 17.01 6.46 0.40
C ALA A 219 16.92 7.93 0.78
N LYS A 220 17.14 8.81 -0.20
CA LYS A 220 16.89 10.25 -0.11
C LYS A 220 15.99 10.67 -1.26
N LEU A 221 14.96 11.43 -0.96
CA LEU A 221 14.01 11.99 -1.92
C LEU A 221 14.09 13.51 -1.83
N GLN A 222 14.28 14.18 -2.97
CA GLN A 222 14.21 15.62 -3.07
C GLN A 222 12.88 15.99 -3.72
N PHE A 223 12.08 16.82 -3.05
CA PHE A 223 10.77 17.22 -3.54
C PHE A 223 10.83 18.60 -4.21
N THR A 224 10.01 18.82 -5.22
CA THR A 224 9.89 20.12 -5.90
C THR A 224 9.45 21.24 -4.96
N SER A 225 8.79 20.91 -3.86
CA SER A 225 8.45 21.85 -2.77
C SER A 225 9.68 22.39 -2.00
N GLY A 226 10.88 21.83 -2.25
CA GLY A 226 12.11 22.10 -1.52
C GLY A 226 12.35 21.18 -0.31
N VAL A 227 11.41 20.31 0.04
CA VAL A 227 11.59 19.33 1.13
C VAL A 227 12.61 18.27 0.73
N SER A 228 13.53 17.94 1.66
CA SER A 228 14.44 16.80 1.54
C SER A 228 14.02 15.71 2.54
N ALA A 229 13.68 14.52 2.04
CA ALA A 229 13.30 13.39 2.90
C ALA A 229 14.35 12.27 2.87
N LYS A 230 14.74 11.79 4.06
CA LYS A 230 15.51 10.56 4.22
C LYS A 230 14.56 9.43 4.62
N LEU A 231 14.59 8.33 3.86
CA LEU A 231 13.79 7.15 4.12
C LEU A 231 14.71 5.96 4.38
N VAL A 232 14.61 5.39 5.59
CA VAL A 232 15.32 4.17 5.96
C VAL A 232 14.31 3.05 6.15
N TYR A 233 14.47 1.98 5.41
CA TYR A 233 13.67 0.77 5.55
C TYR A 233 14.56 -0.45 5.73
N GLY A 234 14.27 -1.27 6.73
CA GLY A 234 14.98 -2.53 6.95
C GLY A 234 14.09 -3.59 7.55
N LYS A 235 14.30 -4.84 7.15
CA LYS A 235 13.65 -6.01 7.75
C LYS A 235 14.57 -7.20 7.77
N GLY A 236 14.34 -8.12 8.70
CA GLY A 236 15.01 -9.42 8.74
C GLY A 236 15.96 -9.60 9.91
N ASP A 237 16.84 -10.57 9.77
CA ASP A 237 17.72 -11.05 10.82
C ASP A 237 18.97 -10.19 10.96
N ARG A 238 18.78 -9.05 11.59
CA ARG A 238 19.85 -8.14 12.02
C ARG A 238 19.56 -7.60 13.42
N PRO A 239 20.59 -7.25 14.20
CA PRO A 239 20.45 -6.77 15.58
C PRO A 239 19.96 -5.31 15.62
N TRP A 240 18.87 -5.02 14.95
CA TRP A 240 18.22 -3.69 15.01
C TRP A 240 17.20 -3.64 16.13
N SER A 241 17.06 -2.48 16.74
CA SER A 241 15.88 -2.18 17.54
C SER A 241 14.67 -1.97 16.59
N ARG A 242 13.50 -2.55 16.94
CA ARG A 242 12.26 -2.31 16.20
C ARG A 242 11.93 -0.82 16.23
N THR A 243 11.93 -0.20 15.05
CA THR A 243 11.79 1.26 14.93
C THR A 243 10.69 1.58 13.90
N ARG A 244 9.84 2.52 14.25
CA ARG A 244 8.91 3.18 13.34
C ARG A 244 8.84 4.65 13.75
N ARG A 245 9.72 5.46 13.20
CA ARG A 245 9.90 6.85 13.57
C ARG A 245 9.79 7.76 12.37
N LEU A 246 8.96 8.80 12.47
CA LEU A 246 8.83 9.86 11.48
C LEU A 246 9.09 11.20 12.17
N GLU A 247 10.04 11.96 11.65
CA GLU A 247 10.39 13.31 12.09
C GLU A 247 10.25 14.25 10.91
N ILE A 248 9.59 15.40 11.13
CA ILE A 248 9.42 16.43 10.11
C ILE A 248 9.83 17.74 10.74
N THR A 249 10.86 18.39 10.18
CA THR A 249 11.34 19.70 10.61
C THR A 249 10.86 20.76 9.64
N GLY A 250 10.26 21.80 10.16
CA GLY A 250 9.81 22.98 9.42
C GLY A 250 10.48 24.26 9.93
N THR A 251 10.08 25.38 9.36
CA THR A 251 10.66 26.70 9.70
C THR A 251 10.31 27.20 11.09
N GLN A 252 9.28 26.65 11.72
CA GLN A 252 8.76 27.11 13.04
C GLN A 252 8.73 26.01 14.10
N GLY A 253 9.14 24.77 13.76
CA GLY A 253 9.11 23.67 14.71
C GLY A 253 9.35 22.32 14.10
N GLN A 254 9.04 21.29 14.88
CA GLN A 254 9.25 19.90 14.50
C GLN A 254 8.05 19.04 14.95
N LEU A 255 7.69 18.07 14.10
CA LEU A 255 6.83 16.95 14.44
C LEU A 255 7.69 15.69 14.61
N THR A 256 7.51 14.98 15.69
CA THR A 256 8.15 13.68 15.92
C THR A 256 7.07 12.64 16.24
N PHE A 257 7.11 11.53 15.52
CA PHE A 257 6.26 10.37 15.80
C PHE A 257 7.14 9.15 16.00
N ASP A 258 6.99 8.50 17.14
CA ASP A 258 7.66 7.23 17.46
C ASP A 258 6.60 6.21 17.86
N GLN A 259 6.44 5.16 17.04
CA GLN A 259 5.33 4.20 17.14
C GLN A 259 3.98 4.94 17.06
N ASP A 260 3.21 4.90 18.18
CA ASP A 260 1.90 5.54 18.33
C ASP A 260 1.97 6.80 19.22
N ARG A 261 3.16 7.36 19.45
CA ARG A 261 3.38 8.59 20.22
C ARG A 261 3.79 9.71 19.30
N GLY A 262 3.08 10.82 19.34
CA GLY A 262 3.38 12.03 18.60
C GLY A 262 3.79 13.17 19.51
N GLN A 263 4.63 14.08 19.00
CA GLN A 263 5.11 15.28 19.69
C GLN A 263 5.18 16.43 18.70
N LEU A 264 4.63 17.56 19.07
CA LEU A 264 4.86 18.84 18.41
C LEU A 264 5.79 19.68 19.28
N THR A 265 6.90 20.14 18.71
CA THR A 265 7.86 21.05 19.36
C THR A 265 7.99 22.31 18.54
N THR A 266 7.70 23.47 19.12
CA THR A 266 7.90 24.81 18.56
C THR A 266 8.59 25.68 19.60
N GLN A 267 8.94 26.92 19.25
CA GLN A 267 9.47 27.88 20.25
C GLN A 267 8.47 28.18 21.38
N GLN A 268 7.17 28.06 21.10
CA GLN A 268 6.11 28.42 22.04
C GLN A 268 5.45 27.23 22.74
N ALA A 269 5.62 26.00 22.21
CA ALA A 269 4.92 24.83 22.69
C ALA A 269 5.75 23.56 22.54
N ASN A 270 5.65 22.71 23.54
CA ASN A 270 6.11 21.33 23.50
C ASN A 270 4.97 20.45 24.00
N ARG A 271 4.19 19.87 23.09
CA ARG A 271 2.95 19.16 23.44
C ARG A 271 2.84 17.80 22.77
N PRO A 272 2.27 16.80 23.46
CA PRO A 272 2.00 15.51 22.86
C PRO A 272 0.91 15.61 21.79
N ILE A 273 0.99 14.73 20.80
CA ILE A 273 -0.02 14.52 19.75
C ILE A 273 -0.61 13.13 19.94
N SER A 274 -1.93 13.05 20.03
CA SER A 274 -2.63 11.78 20.05
C SER A 274 -2.63 11.14 18.68
N VAL A 275 -2.24 9.88 18.59
CA VAL A 275 -2.24 9.09 17.36
C VAL A 275 -3.27 7.99 17.48
N MET A 276 -4.27 8.00 16.61
CA MET A 276 -5.31 6.95 16.60
C MET A 276 -4.71 5.57 16.28
N PRO A 277 -5.21 4.51 16.89
CA PRO A 277 -4.73 3.14 16.64
C PRO A 277 -4.85 2.73 15.17
N ARG A 278 -4.00 1.78 14.75
CA ARG A 278 -4.00 1.20 13.39
C ARG A 278 -5.12 0.18 13.15
N SER A 279 -6.17 0.18 13.93
CA SER A 279 -7.28 -0.76 13.79
C SER A 279 -8.26 -0.35 12.70
N GLY A 280 -8.91 -1.34 12.08
CA GLY A 280 -10.04 -1.11 11.15
C GLY A 280 -9.66 -0.49 9.79
N LEU A 281 -8.38 -0.40 9.41
CA LEU A 281 -7.98 0.27 8.16
C LEU A 281 -8.49 -0.47 6.91
N PHE A 282 -8.43 -1.79 6.89
CA PHE A 282 -9.01 -2.60 5.80
C PHE A 282 -10.52 -2.39 5.68
N LEU A 283 -11.22 -2.29 6.81
CA LEU A 283 -12.65 -2.00 6.81
C LEU A 283 -12.95 -0.61 6.25
N LYS A 284 -12.17 0.42 6.65
CA LYS A 284 -12.32 1.79 6.14
C LYS A 284 -12.11 1.84 4.63
N ASP A 285 -11.06 1.23 4.12
CA ASP A 285 -10.75 1.18 2.68
C ASP A 285 -11.82 0.40 1.91
N THR A 286 -12.20 -0.80 2.36
CA THR A 286 -13.25 -1.61 1.73
C THR A 286 -14.58 -0.86 1.68
N ARG A 287 -14.94 -0.12 2.74
CA ARG A 287 -16.11 0.75 2.76
C ARG A 287 -16.08 1.81 1.67
N GLN A 288 -14.99 2.54 1.58
CA GLN A 288 -14.84 3.60 0.58
C GLN A 288 -14.93 3.06 -0.85
N VAL A 289 -14.37 1.88 -1.11
CA VAL A 289 -14.51 1.21 -2.41
C VAL A 289 -15.97 0.84 -2.71
N ILE A 290 -16.66 0.25 -1.75
CA ILE A 290 -18.07 -0.12 -1.91
C ILE A 290 -18.93 1.14 -2.10
N ASP A 291 -18.69 2.19 -1.32
CA ASP A 291 -19.40 3.47 -1.45
C ASP A 291 -19.13 4.10 -2.81
N HIS A 292 -17.89 4.09 -3.28
CA HIS A 292 -17.54 4.57 -4.62
C HIS A 292 -18.30 3.84 -5.73
N LEU A 293 -18.32 2.51 -5.69
CA LEU A 293 -19.00 1.70 -6.71
C LEU A 293 -20.52 1.83 -6.69
N LEU A 294 -21.12 2.09 -5.54
CA LEU A 294 -22.58 2.15 -5.39
C LEU A 294 -23.16 3.57 -5.49
N THR A 295 -22.39 4.59 -5.12
CA THR A 295 -22.88 5.98 -4.99
C THR A 295 -22.02 7.02 -5.70
N GLY A 296 -20.85 6.63 -6.27
CA GLY A 296 -19.91 7.56 -6.88
C GLY A 296 -19.10 8.39 -5.85
N THR A 297 -19.15 8.07 -4.56
CA THR A 297 -18.37 8.78 -3.54
C THR A 297 -16.87 8.71 -3.90
N PRO A 298 -16.14 9.85 -3.88
CA PRO A 298 -14.71 9.84 -4.24
C PRO A 298 -13.89 8.92 -3.33
N LEU A 299 -12.92 8.22 -3.91
CA LEU A 299 -11.91 7.48 -3.16
C LEU A 299 -10.93 8.43 -2.47
N TYR A 300 -10.30 7.98 -1.38
CA TYR A 300 -9.32 8.79 -0.65
C TYR A 300 -8.05 9.08 -1.46
N ARG A 301 -7.70 8.25 -2.44
CA ARG A 301 -6.65 8.53 -3.44
C ARG A 301 -7.03 7.96 -4.79
N PRO A 302 -6.78 8.70 -5.88
CA PRO A 302 -6.95 8.21 -7.24
C PRO A 302 -5.86 7.21 -7.61
N LEU A 303 -6.08 6.45 -8.68
CA LEU A 303 -5.11 5.48 -9.20
C LEU A 303 -3.76 6.14 -9.57
N ASP A 304 -3.79 7.37 -10.08
CA ASP A 304 -2.58 8.12 -10.46
C ASP A 304 -1.62 8.33 -9.30
N HIS A 305 -2.12 8.52 -8.07
CA HIS A 305 -1.29 8.56 -6.88
C HIS A 305 -0.50 7.24 -6.69
N SER A 306 -1.14 6.10 -6.93
CA SER A 306 -0.51 4.78 -6.81
C SER A 306 0.53 4.54 -7.89
N LEU A 307 0.22 4.92 -9.15
CA LEU A 307 1.14 4.81 -10.27
C LEU A 307 2.36 5.72 -10.07
N TYR A 308 2.14 6.96 -9.65
CA TYR A 308 3.22 7.89 -9.37
C TYR A 308 4.11 7.39 -8.22
N THR A 309 3.52 6.93 -7.12
CA THR A 309 4.26 6.36 -5.98
C THR A 309 5.11 5.15 -6.40
N LEU A 310 4.57 4.28 -7.25
CA LEU A 310 5.30 3.13 -7.79
C LEU A 310 6.48 3.57 -8.67
N ARG A 311 6.31 4.61 -9.50
CA ARG A 311 7.41 5.19 -10.29
C ARG A 311 8.53 5.75 -9.42
N VAL A 312 8.17 6.45 -8.32
CA VAL A 312 9.17 6.93 -7.35
C VAL A 312 9.92 5.75 -6.72
N ALA A 313 9.22 4.69 -6.34
CA ALA A 313 9.84 3.49 -5.77
C ALA A 313 10.73 2.74 -6.79
N ASP A 314 10.36 2.74 -8.07
CA ASP A 314 11.19 2.17 -9.14
C ASP A 314 12.43 3.02 -9.42
N ALA A 315 12.33 4.34 -9.42
CA ALA A 315 13.48 5.24 -9.52
C ALA A 315 14.48 5.00 -8.36
N LEU A 316 13.98 4.76 -7.13
CA LEU A 316 14.82 4.34 -6.00
C LEU A 316 15.53 3.00 -6.26
N ARG A 317 14.84 2.04 -6.88
CA ARG A 317 15.43 0.76 -7.30
C ARG A 317 16.52 0.97 -8.35
N GLN A 318 16.26 1.78 -9.37
CA GLN A 318 17.24 2.11 -10.42
C GLN A 318 18.46 2.83 -9.85
N SER A 319 18.25 3.81 -8.95
CA SER A 319 19.35 4.48 -8.25
C SER A 319 20.21 3.49 -7.45
N SER A 320 19.56 2.55 -6.75
CA SER A 320 20.29 1.52 -6.00
C SER A 320 21.07 0.56 -6.90
N ALA A 321 20.57 0.25 -8.09
CA ALA A 321 21.21 -0.65 -9.04
C ALA A 321 22.39 0.02 -9.77
N THR A 322 22.30 1.31 -10.07
CA THR A 322 23.28 2.06 -10.85
C THR A 322 24.28 2.83 -9.98
N GLY A 323 23.97 3.06 -8.71
CA GLY A 323 24.72 3.95 -7.82
C GLY A 323 24.58 5.43 -8.16
N GLN A 324 23.71 5.79 -9.11
CA GLN A 324 23.52 7.15 -9.60
C GLN A 324 22.18 7.74 -9.14
N PRO A 325 22.10 9.06 -8.91
CA PRO A 325 20.83 9.74 -8.72
C PRO A 325 19.91 9.52 -9.91
N GLN A 326 18.60 9.43 -9.65
CA GLN A 326 17.58 9.37 -10.69
C GLN A 326 16.68 10.61 -10.59
N ALA A 327 16.57 11.34 -11.71
CA ALA A 327 15.62 12.44 -11.84
C ALA A 327 14.23 11.88 -12.18
N LEU A 328 13.19 12.49 -11.61
CA LEU A 328 11.80 12.20 -11.95
C LEU A 328 11.24 13.42 -12.70
N SER A 329 11.11 13.28 -14.02
CA SER A 329 10.38 14.29 -14.79
C SER A 329 8.96 14.44 -14.25
N PRO A 330 8.43 15.69 -14.13
CA PRO A 330 7.04 15.90 -13.84
C PRO A 330 6.24 15.13 -14.89
N THR A 331 5.52 14.12 -14.49
CA THR A 331 4.59 13.44 -15.38
C THR A 331 3.58 14.46 -15.84
N GLN A 332 3.35 14.57 -17.14
CA GLN A 332 2.10 15.06 -17.66
C GLN A 332 0.98 14.16 -17.08
N THR A 333 0.55 14.49 -15.88
CA THR A 333 -0.69 14.00 -15.30
C THR A 333 -1.72 15.01 -15.67
N THR A 334 -2.26 14.88 -16.84
CA THR A 334 -3.68 15.16 -17.12
C THR A 334 -3.98 14.65 -18.51
N PRO A 335 -4.85 13.67 -18.68
CA PRO A 335 -5.72 13.70 -19.83
C PRO A 335 -6.67 14.91 -19.66
N PRO A 336 -7.09 15.54 -20.76
CA PRO A 336 -8.05 16.61 -20.75
C PRO A 336 -9.38 16.22 -20.14
#